data_a51680e798f83a6ab931f7933587a4b5
#
_entry.id   a51680e798f83a6ab931f7933587a4b5
#
_cell.length_a   1.000
_cell.length_b   1.000
_cell.length_c   1.000
_cell.angle_alpha   90.00
_cell.angle_beta   90.00
_cell.angle_gamma   90.00
#
_symmetry.space_group_name_H-M   'P 1'
#
loop_
_entity.id
_entity.type
_entity.pdbx_description
1 polymer ?
#
loop_
_entity_poly.entity_id
_entity_poly.type
_entity_poly.pdbx_seq_one_letter_code
_entity_poly.pdbx_strand_id
1 'polypeptide(L)'
;MVRKILPVTDPKLRESSKPVGKIDKKVLSIVKDLKDTLSIQKDPEGVGLAACQIGKHLRIFVMLDAGELRAVINPEVINVSLKKSGKLKKGEIMEGCLSLPYYYGPLKRPKKITIKYTNEDGKELVEDFVGFTAQIVQHEIDHLNGILFIDRLLESKKPLYKLVKDEWEEVELT
;
A
#
# COMPACT_ATOMS: atom_id res chain seq x y z
N MET A 1 10.02 14.68 7.58
CA MET A 1 11.18 14.74 6.65
C MET A 1 10.92 13.79 5.50
N VAL A 2 11.13 14.23 4.25
CA VAL A 2 11.04 13.35 3.08
C VAL A 2 12.13 12.27 3.14
N ARG A 3 11.74 11.02 2.89
CA ARG A 3 12.63 9.84 2.90
C ARG A 3 12.74 9.24 1.50
N LYS A 4 13.85 8.56 1.23
CA LYS A 4 13.99 7.76 0.02
C LYS A 4 13.13 6.50 0.13
N ILE A 5 12.34 6.22 -0.92
CA ILE A 5 11.57 4.98 -1.03
C ILE A 5 12.51 3.87 -1.54
N LEU A 6 12.48 2.73 -0.86
CA LEU A 6 13.26 1.56 -1.25
C LEU A 6 12.71 0.95 -2.54
N PRO A 7 13.59 0.56 -3.48
CA PRO A 7 13.16 -0.10 -4.71
C PRO A 7 12.65 -1.52 -4.43
N VAL A 8 11.82 -2.05 -5.31
CA VAL A 8 11.20 -3.40 -5.17
C VAL A 8 12.23 -4.53 -5.01
N THR A 9 13.46 -4.31 -5.46
CA THR A 9 14.58 -5.25 -5.35
C THR A 9 15.25 -5.26 -3.97
N ASP A 10 14.92 -4.30 -3.09
CA ASP A 10 15.50 -4.26 -1.75
C ASP A 10 14.93 -5.41 -0.89
N PRO A 11 15.78 -6.31 -0.36
CA PRO A 11 15.32 -7.47 0.42
C PRO A 11 14.57 -7.09 1.69
N LYS A 12 14.77 -5.89 2.21
CA LYS A 12 14.05 -5.37 3.39
C LYS A 12 12.53 -5.31 3.15
N LEU A 13 12.07 -5.16 1.92
CA LEU A 13 10.64 -5.19 1.61
C LEU A 13 10.00 -6.58 1.77
N ARG A 14 10.81 -7.63 1.92
CA ARG A 14 10.37 -9.01 2.18
C ARG A 14 10.27 -9.34 3.68
N GLU A 15 10.71 -8.44 4.54
CA GLU A 15 10.65 -8.63 5.97
C GLU A 15 9.26 -8.26 6.53
N SER A 16 8.74 -9.08 7.44
CA SER A 16 7.52 -8.76 8.17
C SER A 16 7.76 -7.62 9.16
N SER A 17 6.89 -6.64 9.16
CA SER A 17 6.93 -5.51 10.08
C SER A 17 6.44 -5.88 11.48
N LYS A 18 7.09 -5.32 12.49
CA LYS A 18 6.78 -5.57 13.91
C LYS A 18 5.66 -4.64 14.41
N PRO A 19 4.83 -5.10 15.36
CA PRO A 19 3.84 -4.24 16.00
C PRO A 19 4.48 -3.04 16.71
N VAL A 20 3.76 -1.92 16.70
CA VAL A 20 4.09 -0.76 17.53
C VAL A 20 3.58 -1.00 18.93
N GLY A 21 4.45 -0.92 19.94
CA GLY A 21 4.04 -1.10 21.34
C GLY A 21 3.39 0.16 21.92
N LYS A 22 4.06 1.31 21.78
CA LYS A 22 3.60 2.61 22.28
C LYS A 22 3.73 3.67 21.20
N ILE A 23 2.69 4.49 21.07
CA ILE A 23 2.73 5.66 20.17
C ILE A 23 3.42 6.80 20.90
N ASP A 24 4.73 6.86 20.74
CA ASP A 24 5.60 7.90 21.28
C ASP A 24 6.04 8.89 20.20
N LYS A 25 6.88 9.85 20.57
CA LYS A 25 7.43 10.86 19.66
C LYS A 25 8.20 10.24 18.48
N LYS A 26 8.84 9.07 18.68
CA LYS A 26 9.57 8.38 17.62
C LYS A 26 8.62 7.78 16.59
N VAL A 27 7.54 7.16 17.04
CA VAL A 27 6.48 6.63 16.17
C VAL A 27 5.82 7.76 15.39
N LEU A 28 5.45 8.86 16.07
CA LEU A 28 4.86 10.04 15.42
C LEU A 28 5.81 10.70 14.41
N SER A 29 7.11 10.69 14.67
CA SER A 29 8.11 11.15 13.70
C SER A 29 8.13 10.27 12.43
N ILE A 30 7.99 8.95 12.57
CA ILE A 30 7.88 8.03 11.42
C ILE A 30 6.59 8.31 10.63
N VAL A 31 5.46 8.49 11.30
CA VAL A 31 4.20 8.85 10.65
C VAL A 31 4.35 10.15 9.86
N LYS A 32 4.99 11.17 10.47
CA LYS A 32 5.26 12.43 9.79
C LYS A 32 6.17 12.24 8.57
N ASP A 33 7.23 11.46 8.68
CA ASP A 33 8.14 11.17 7.56
C ASP A 33 7.40 10.47 6.41
N LEU A 34 6.49 9.53 6.73
CA LEU A 34 5.63 8.86 5.73
C LEU A 34 4.71 9.85 5.02
N LYS A 35 4.02 10.71 5.78
CA LYS A 35 3.14 11.74 5.21
C LYS A 35 3.91 12.72 4.33
N ASP A 36 5.05 13.23 4.81
CA ASP A 36 5.91 14.14 4.06
C ASP A 36 6.42 13.49 2.75
N THR A 37 6.78 12.20 2.81
CA THR A 37 7.29 11.44 1.66
C THR A 37 6.18 11.17 0.64
N LEU A 38 5.00 10.76 1.10
CA LEU A 38 3.86 10.48 0.22
C LEU A 38 3.35 11.74 -0.47
N SER A 39 3.27 12.87 0.25
CA SER A 39 2.72 14.13 -0.26
C SER A 39 3.45 14.71 -1.48
N ILE A 40 4.73 14.36 -1.67
CA ILE A 40 5.52 14.82 -2.82
C ILE A 40 5.48 13.87 -4.02
N GLN A 41 4.88 12.67 -3.87
CA GLN A 41 4.77 11.70 -4.96
C GLN A 41 3.66 12.13 -5.91
N LYS A 42 4.02 12.79 -7.01
CA LYS A 42 3.10 13.32 -8.02
C LYS A 42 3.11 12.54 -9.33
N ASP A 43 4.26 11.93 -9.66
CA ASP A 43 4.44 11.13 -10.87
C ASP A 43 5.44 9.98 -10.61
N PRO A 44 4.95 8.74 -10.48
CA PRO A 44 3.54 8.37 -10.34
C PRO A 44 2.91 8.91 -9.05
N GLU A 45 1.60 9.18 -9.10
CA GLU A 45 0.87 9.66 -7.92
C GLU A 45 0.84 8.60 -6.82
N GLY A 46 1.26 9.01 -5.62
CA GLY A 46 1.25 8.16 -4.42
C GLY A 46 -0.07 8.26 -3.67
N VAL A 47 -0.69 7.11 -3.39
CA VAL A 47 -1.95 7.01 -2.64
C VAL A 47 -1.80 6.27 -1.31
N GLY A 48 -0.71 5.55 -1.12
CA GLY A 48 -0.34 4.85 0.11
C GLY A 48 1.16 4.65 0.22
N LEU A 49 1.66 4.50 1.45
CA LEU A 49 3.08 4.25 1.73
C LEU A 49 3.25 3.57 3.09
N ALA A 50 3.85 2.38 3.09
CA ALA A 50 4.15 1.63 4.30
C ALA A 50 5.53 1.98 4.88
N ALA A 51 5.68 1.84 6.19
CA ALA A 51 6.92 2.18 6.90
C ALA A 51 8.13 1.36 6.42
N CYS A 52 7.94 0.10 6.03
CA CYS A 52 9.02 -0.72 5.48
C CYS A 52 9.60 -0.13 4.18
N GLN A 53 8.81 0.57 3.38
CA GLN A 53 9.26 1.23 2.15
C GLN A 53 10.22 2.41 2.39
N ILE A 54 10.25 2.95 3.60
CA ILE A 54 11.26 3.94 4.04
C ILE A 54 12.27 3.34 5.04
N GLY A 55 12.40 2.01 5.06
CA GLY A 55 13.37 1.28 5.89
C GLY A 55 13.00 1.20 7.37
N LYS A 56 11.72 1.33 7.73
CA LYS A 56 11.20 1.22 9.10
C LYS A 56 10.26 0.02 9.22
N HIS A 57 10.73 -1.08 9.82
CA HIS A 57 9.96 -2.33 9.93
C HIS A 57 8.98 -2.31 11.12
N LEU A 58 8.05 -1.34 11.08
CA LEU A 58 6.94 -1.20 12.03
C LEU A 58 5.61 -1.31 11.27
N ARG A 59 4.59 -1.85 11.93
CA ARG A 59 3.25 -1.99 11.35
C ARG A 59 2.54 -0.65 11.28
N ILE A 60 3.03 0.20 10.39
CA ILE A 60 2.52 1.56 10.12
C ILE A 60 2.44 1.75 8.62
N PHE A 61 1.34 2.31 8.14
CA PHE A 61 1.27 2.91 6.82
C PHE A 61 0.47 4.21 6.86
N VAL A 62 0.63 5.02 5.83
CA VAL A 62 -0.22 6.19 5.57
C VAL A 62 -0.92 6.01 4.25
N MET A 63 -2.11 6.57 4.13
CA MET A 63 -2.91 6.51 2.91
C MET A 63 -3.64 7.82 2.66
N LEU A 64 -3.91 8.09 1.40
CA LEU A 64 -4.79 9.17 0.98
C LEU A 64 -6.24 8.66 1.02
N ASP A 65 -7.07 9.29 1.84
CA ASP A 65 -8.49 8.98 1.95
C ASP A 65 -9.29 10.28 1.98
N ALA A 66 -10.23 10.44 1.05
CA ALA A 66 -11.04 11.65 0.88
C ALA A 66 -10.23 12.96 0.85
N GLY A 67 -9.03 12.94 0.27
CA GLY A 67 -8.15 14.10 0.14
C GLY A 67 -7.26 14.38 1.37
N GLU A 68 -7.34 13.56 2.41
CA GLU A 68 -6.53 13.67 3.62
C GLU A 68 -5.56 12.50 3.79
N LEU A 69 -4.38 12.79 4.34
CA LEU A 69 -3.40 11.75 4.69
C LEU A 69 -3.70 11.19 6.07
N ARG A 70 -4.11 9.93 6.11
CA ARG A 70 -4.45 9.19 7.34
C ARG A 70 -3.34 8.20 7.69
N ALA A 71 -3.04 8.08 8.98
CA ALA A 71 -2.12 7.07 9.50
C ALA A 71 -2.89 5.87 10.04
N VAL A 72 -2.40 4.69 9.75
CA VAL A 72 -2.91 3.40 10.23
C VAL A 72 -1.77 2.68 10.94
N ILE A 73 -1.95 2.41 12.23
CA ILE A 73 -0.96 1.78 13.10
C ILE A 73 -1.52 0.45 13.61
N ASN A 74 -0.73 -0.61 13.52
CA ASN A 74 -1.12 -1.96 13.93
C ASN A 74 -2.44 -2.44 13.31
N PRO A 75 -2.61 -2.40 11.99
CA PRO A 75 -3.83 -2.89 11.38
C PRO A 75 -3.99 -4.39 11.59
N GLU A 76 -5.20 -4.77 11.96
CA GLU A 76 -5.67 -6.16 12.09
C GLU A 76 -6.89 -6.33 11.18
N VAL A 77 -6.86 -7.33 10.30
CA VAL A 77 -7.97 -7.62 9.39
C VAL A 77 -9.06 -8.36 10.16
N ILE A 78 -10.23 -7.74 10.28
CA ILE A 78 -11.40 -8.31 10.95
C ILE A 78 -12.26 -9.09 9.96
N ASN A 79 -12.47 -8.53 8.77
CA ASN A 79 -13.28 -9.16 7.73
C ASN A 79 -12.85 -8.70 6.34
N VAL A 80 -13.02 -9.61 5.37
CA VAL A 80 -12.77 -9.32 3.96
C VAL A 80 -13.93 -9.86 3.14
N SER A 81 -14.48 -9.08 2.20
CA SER A 81 -15.55 -9.55 1.35
C SER A 81 -15.08 -10.68 0.43
N LEU A 82 -15.92 -11.70 0.23
CA LEU A 82 -15.66 -12.78 -0.72
C LEU A 82 -15.76 -12.30 -2.18
N LYS A 83 -16.49 -11.22 -2.43
CA LYS A 83 -16.64 -10.65 -3.79
C LYS A 83 -15.42 -9.79 -4.13
N LYS A 84 -14.63 -10.25 -5.10
CA LYS A 84 -13.59 -9.44 -5.70
C LYS A 84 -14.19 -8.40 -6.65
N SER A 85 -13.43 -7.34 -6.94
CA SER A 85 -13.79 -6.39 -8.00
C SER A 85 -14.05 -7.14 -9.32
N GLY A 86 -15.02 -6.66 -10.11
CA GLY A 86 -15.37 -7.27 -11.41
C GLY A 86 -14.21 -7.33 -12.40
N LYS A 87 -14.46 -7.69 -13.67
CA LYS A 87 -13.43 -7.56 -14.72
C LYS A 87 -13.02 -6.10 -14.82
N LEU A 88 -11.71 -5.83 -14.84
CA LEU A 88 -11.22 -4.49 -15.16
C LEU A 88 -11.69 -4.14 -16.57
N LYS A 89 -12.40 -3.02 -16.69
CA LYS A 89 -12.80 -2.46 -17.98
C LYS A 89 -11.65 -1.62 -18.53
N LYS A 90 -11.65 -1.38 -19.84
CA LYS A 90 -10.70 -0.46 -20.45
C LYS A 90 -10.78 0.90 -19.75
N GLY A 91 -9.65 1.39 -19.21
CA GLY A 91 -9.56 2.64 -18.44
C GLY A 91 -9.77 2.52 -16.93
N GLU A 92 -9.98 1.32 -16.36
CA GLU A 92 -9.96 1.11 -14.91
C GLU A 92 -8.53 1.20 -14.35
N ILE A 93 -8.43 1.69 -13.11
CA ILE A 93 -7.14 1.85 -12.42
C ILE A 93 -6.53 0.48 -12.14
N MET A 94 -5.35 0.23 -12.70
CA MET A 94 -4.51 -0.90 -12.36
C MET A 94 -3.72 -0.61 -11.09
N GLU A 95 -3.36 -1.67 -10.33
CA GLU A 95 -2.54 -1.53 -9.13
C GLU A 95 -1.07 -1.33 -9.51
N GLY A 96 -0.43 -0.38 -8.84
CA GLY A 96 0.99 -0.10 -8.92
C GLY A 96 1.60 0.08 -7.53
N CYS A 97 2.90 0.34 -7.45
CA CYS A 97 3.61 0.54 -6.20
C CYS A 97 4.72 1.59 -6.37
N LEU A 98 4.87 2.49 -5.39
CA LEU A 98 5.94 3.49 -5.40
C LEU A 98 7.35 2.87 -5.34
N SER A 99 7.49 1.64 -4.85
CA SER A 99 8.74 0.88 -4.89
C SER A 99 9.07 0.30 -6.27
N LEU A 100 8.11 0.30 -7.20
CA LEU A 100 8.24 -0.13 -8.60
C LEU A 100 7.50 0.88 -9.51
N PRO A 101 8.01 2.12 -9.61
CA PRO A 101 7.33 3.20 -10.34
C PRO A 101 7.14 2.85 -11.82
N TYR A 102 5.99 3.27 -12.38
CA TYR A 102 5.60 3.04 -13.78
C TYR A 102 5.28 1.59 -14.16
N TYR A 103 5.24 0.67 -13.21
CA TYR A 103 4.78 -0.71 -13.42
C TYR A 103 3.44 -0.92 -12.73
N TYR A 104 2.52 -1.58 -13.43
CA TYR A 104 1.13 -1.76 -13.00
C TYR A 104 0.62 -3.14 -13.42
N GLY A 105 -0.38 -3.64 -12.68
CA GLY A 105 -1.01 -4.89 -13.02
C GLY A 105 -2.51 -4.92 -12.72
N PRO A 106 -3.28 -5.74 -13.46
CA PRO A 106 -4.72 -5.86 -13.31
C PRO A 106 -5.10 -6.77 -12.12
N LEU A 107 -4.64 -6.40 -10.93
CA LEU A 107 -4.90 -7.17 -9.73
C LEU A 107 -6.31 -6.91 -9.21
N LYS A 108 -7.06 -8.01 -8.98
CA LYS A 108 -8.39 -7.96 -8.41
C LYS A 108 -8.34 -8.26 -6.92
N ARG A 109 -8.65 -7.25 -6.14
CA ARG A 109 -8.77 -7.38 -4.68
C ARG A 109 -10.22 -7.46 -4.23
N PRO A 110 -10.49 -8.02 -3.04
CA PRO A 110 -11.77 -7.88 -2.36
C PRO A 110 -12.25 -6.42 -2.37
N LYS A 111 -13.55 -6.21 -2.61
CA LYS A 111 -14.15 -4.87 -2.72
C LYS A 111 -14.28 -4.15 -1.39
N LYS A 112 -14.28 -4.90 -0.30
CA LYS A 112 -14.46 -4.38 1.06
C LYS A 112 -13.53 -5.09 2.01
N ILE A 113 -12.91 -4.34 2.89
CA ILE A 113 -12.13 -4.83 4.03
C ILE A 113 -12.53 -4.07 5.29
N THR A 114 -12.68 -4.78 6.39
CA THR A 114 -12.85 -4.22 7.73
C THR A 114 -11.57 -4.44 8.51
N ILE A 115 -10.98 -3.38 9.04
CA ILE A 115 -9.79 -3.45 9.86
C ILE A 115 -10.01 -2.79 11.22
N LYS A 116 -9.36 -3.33 12.24
CA LYS A 116 -9.13 -2.70 13.52
C LYS A 116 -7.72 -2.13 13.51
N TYR A 117 -7.55 -0.89 13.93
CA TYR A 117 -6.25 -0.22 13.94
C TYR A 117 -6.22 0.91 14.96
N THR A 118 -5.05 1.46 15.22
CA THR A 118 -4.87 2.67 16.03
C THR A 118 -4.48 3.83 15.12
N ASN A 119 -5.10 5.00 15.31
CA ASN A 119 -4.70 6.22 14.60
C ASN A 119 -3.53 6.92 15.29
N GLU A 120 -3.03 8.02 14.71
CA GLU A 120 -1.90 8.79 15.26
C GLU A 120 -2.18 9.46 16.62
N ASP A 121 -3.46 9.65 16.97
CA ASP A 121 -3.87 10.17 18.28
C ASP A 121 -3.95 9.09 19.37
N GLY A 122 -3.63 7.84 19.02
CA GLY A 122 -3.69 6.69 19.93
C GLY A 122 -5.10 6.11 20.11
N LYS A 123 -6.06 6.51 19.28
CA LYS A 123 -7.44 6.01 19.32
C LYS A 123 -7.56 4.72 18.52
N GLU A 124 -8.10 3.68 19.14
CA GLU A 124 -8.46 2.44 18.46
C GLU A 124 -9.76 2.61 17.67
N LEU A 125 -9.75 2.16 16.43
CA LEU A 125 -10.86 2.26 15.49
C LEU A 125 -11.12 0.91 14.83
N VAL A 126 -12.38 0.62 14.51
CA VAL A 126 -12.78 -0.46 13.61
C VAL A 126 -13.54 0.19 12.48
N GLU A 127 -13.07 -0.02 11.25
CA GLU A 127 -13.56 0.74 10.10
C GLU A 127 -13.64 -0.13 8.84
N ASP A 128 -14.68 0.13 8.06
CA ASP A 128 -14.91 -0.47 6.76
C ASP A 128 -14.32 0.41 5.66
N PHE A 129 -13.51 -0.19 4.79
CA PHE A 129 -13.03 0.46 3.57
C PHE A 129 -13.61 -0.27 2.36
N VAL A 130 -14.01 0.50 1.35
CA VAL A 130 -14.64 -0.03 0.13
C VAL A 130 -13.97 0.53 -1.13
N GLY A 131 -14.08 -0.21 -2.23
CA GLY A 131 -13.61 0.23 -3.55
C GLY A 131 -12.10 0.48 -3.58
N PHE A 132 -11.69 1.65 -4.09
CA PHE A 132 -10.28 2.00 -4.25
C PHE A 132 -9.54 2.12 -2.91
N THR A 133 -10.18 2.69 -1.89
CA THR A 133 -9.59 2.78 -0.55
C THR A 133 -9.35 1.39 0.06
N ALA A 134 -10.26 0.43 -0.17
CA ALA A 134 -10.05 -0.97 0.24
C ALA A 134 -8.86 -1.60 -0.49
N GLN A 135 -8.63 -1.26 -1.75
CA GLN A 135 -7.46 -1.71 -2.51
C GLN A 135 -6.17 -1.17 -1.90
N ILE A 136 -6.12 0.13 -1.57
CA ILE A 136 -4.96 0.76 -0.92
C ILE A 136 -4.65 0.06 0.41
N VAL A 137 -5.65 -0.07 1.30
CA VAL A 137 -5.47 -0.71 2.62
C VAL A 137 -4.89 -2.12 2.48
N GLN A 138 -5.40 -2.92 1.55
CA GLN A 138 -4.91 -4.29 1.33
C GLN A 138 -3.48 -4.31 0.78
N HIS A 139 -3.14 -3.39 -0.12
CA HIS A 139 -1.79 -3.24 -0.66
C HIS A 139 -0.79 -2.89 0.45
N GLU A 140 -1.13 -1.93 1.31
CA GLU A 140 -0.26 -1.51 2.41
C GLU A 140 -0.12 -2.61 3.49
N ILE A 141 -1.18 -3.35 3.80
CA ILE A 141 -1.10 -4.51 4.70
C ILE A 141 -0.20 -5.61 4.12
N ASP A 142 -0.27 -5.86 2.81
CA ASP A 142 0.66 -6.78 2.15
C ASP A 142 2.12 -6.36 2.42
N HIS A 143 2.45 -5.09 2.23
CA HIS A 143 3.79 -4.56 2.55
C HIS A 143 4.22 -4.83 4.00
N LEU A 144 3.31 -4.66 4.97
CA LEU A 144 3.59 -4.96 6.38
C LEU A 144 3.87 -6.45 6.64
N ASN A 145 3.43 -7.33 5.75
CA ASN A 145 3.63 -8.77 5.81
C ASN A 145 4.77 -9.26 4.87
N GLY A 146 5.52 -8.35 4.27
CA GLY A 146 6.61 -8.69 3.34
C GLY A 146 6.16 -9.19 1.97
N ILE A 147 4.90 -8.91 1.59
CA ILE A 147 4.28 -9.30 0.32
C ILE A 147 4.24 -8.10 -0.62
N LEU A 148 4.60 -8.31 -1.87
CA LEU A 148 4.56 -7.29 -2.91
C LEU A 148 3.39 -7.55 -3.88
N PHE A 149 2.89 -6.49 -4.54
CA PHE A 149 1.79 -6.65 -5.47
C PHE A 149 2.15 -7.56 -6.67
N ILE A 150 3.42 -7.62 -7.06
CA ILE A 150 3.91 -8.54 -8.08
C ILE A 150 3.75 -10.01 -7.67
N ASP A 151 3.85 -10.33 -6.38
CA ASP A 151 3.59 -11.69 -5.88
C ASP A 151 2.13 -12.07 -6.12
N ARG A 152 1.21 -11.13 -5.87
CA ARG A 152 -0.22 -11.32 -6.12
C ARG A 152 -0.54 -11.47 -7.61
N LEU A 153 0.19 -10.77 -8.47
CA LEU A 153 0.06 -10.95 -9.93
C LEU A 153 0.51 -12.36 -10.35
N LEU A 154 1.67 -12.81 -9.85
CA LEU A 154 2.18 -14.17 -10.10
C LEU A 154 1.20 -15.25 -9.62
N GLU A 155 0.70 -15.15 -8.38
CA GLU A 155 -0.29 -16.06 -7.81
C GLU A 155 -1.57 -16.14 -8.66
N SER A 156 -2.02 -15.01 -9.19
CA SER A 156 -3.23 -14.90 -10.00
C SER A 156 -2.99 -15.09 -11.51
N LYS A 157 -1.75 -15.37 -11.91
CA LYS A 157 -1.34 -15.52 -13.33
C LYS A 157 -1.76 -14.31 -14.16
N LYS A 158 -1.51 -13.10 -13.64
CA LYS A 158 -1.83 -11.84 -14.30
C LYS A 158 -0.56 -11.17 -14.81
N PRO A 159 -0.64 -10.46 -15.95
CA PRO A 159 0.51 -9.78 -16.53
C PRO A 159 0.92 -8.56 -15.71
N LEU A 160 2.20 -8.17 -15.83
CA LEU A 160 2.71 -6.89 -15.41
C LEU A 160 2.88 -6.00 -16.64
N TYR A 161 2.52 -4.75 -16.53
CA TYR A 161 2.68 -3.77 -17.59
C TYR A 161 3.59 -2.63 -17.14
N LYS A 162 4.41 -2.13 -18.03
CA LYS A 162 5.19 -0.91 -17.87
C LYS A 162 4.55 0.22 -18.66
N LEU A 163 4.40 1.37 -18.05
CA LEU A 163 3.95 2.59 -18.75
C LEU A 163 5.16 3.31 -19.35
N VAL A 164 5.24 3.37 -20.68
CA VAL A 164 6.32 4.03 -21.44
C VAL A 164 5.68 5.01 -22.40
N LYS A 165 5.94 6.32 -22.23
CA LYS A 165 5.39 7.39 -23.10
C LYS A 165 3.88 7.25 -23.34
N ASP A 166 3.13 7.06 -22.25
CA ASP A 166 1.67 6.87 -22.23
C ASP A 166 1.15 5.58 -22.92
N GLU A 167 2.05 4.66 -23.28
CA GLU A 167 1.72 3.34 -23.82
C GLU A 167 2.01 2.22 -22.81
N TRP A 168 1.17 1.17 -22.83
CA TRP A 168 1.32 0.00 -21.98
C TRP A 168 2.12 -1.09 -22.69
N GLU A 169 3.27 -1.44 -22.14
CA GLU A 169 4.09 -2.56 -22.59
C GLU A 169 3.97 -3.71 -21.59
N GLU A 170 3.61 -4.91 -22.07
CA GLU A 170 3.60 -6.10 -21.23
C GLU A 170 5.02 -6.55 -20.91
N VAL A 171 5.27 -6.87 -19.63
CA VAL A 171 6.56 -7.32 -19.12
C VAL A 171 6.40 -8.74 -18.58
N GLU A 172 7.29 -9.64 -18.96
CA GLU A 172 7.33 -10.98 -18.38
C GLU A 172 7.80 -10.91 -16.93
N LEU A 173 7.02 -11.55 -16.04
CA LEU A 173 7.41 -11.84 -14.67
C LEU A 173 8.14 -13.17 -14.64
N THR A 174 9.45 -13.13 -14.62
CA THR A 174 10.33 -14.31 -14.51
C THR A 174 10.90 -14.42 -13.10
#